data_18e30128906f1a616a076a82328d0a57
#
_entry.id   18e30128906f1a616a076a82328d0a57
#
_cell.length_a   1.000
_cell.length_b   1.000
_cell.length_c   1.000
_cell.angle_alpha   90.00
_cell.angle_beta   90.00
_cell.angle_gamma   90.00
#
_symmetry.space_group_name_H-M   'P 1'
#
loop_
_entity.id
_entity.type
_entity.pdbx_description
1 polymer ?
#
loop_
_entity_poly.entity_id
_entity_poly.type
_entity_poly.pdbx_seq_one_letter_code
_entity_poly.pdbx_strand_id
1 'polypeptide(L)'
;MSAAKRDAQSLFPLFLKLSGRACLVVGAGAIAEPKIEGLLVSGAKVRVVAPRASSIVERWARAKRIVWRRRVYREKDLRGALLVIAATSSKKLHARIFRQARRCGILCNAVDDPPHCDFYYPAVVRRGAFQIAISTGGLSPALAQQLRKRLEREFGPEYGAWVAQLGRARDRLRKKNLNAESRRETLHRMAAGAVAKISRHRIHAPR
;
A
#
# COMPACT_ATOMS: atom_id res chain seq x y z
N MET A 1 16.85 -29.65 18.02
CA MET A 1 16.00 -28.45 18.17
C MET A 1 15.14 -28.30 16.93
N SER A 2 13.87 -28.65 17.03
CA SER A 2 12.92 -28.66 15.91
C SER A 2 12.64 -27.21 15.47
N ALA A 3 12.98 -26.88 14.22
CA ALA A 3 12.53 -25.62 13.60
C ALA A 3 11.01 -25.71 13.46
N ALA A 4 10.29 -24.96 14.30
CA ALA A 4 8.84 -24.84 14.17
C ALA A 4 8.52 -24.45 12.72
N LYS A 5 7.84 -25.34 11.98
CA LYS A 5 7.21 -25.04 10.69
C LYS A 5 6.40 -23.76 10.89
N ARG A 6 6.84 -22.64 10.31
CA ARG A 6 5.98 -21.48 10.13
C ARG A 6 4.94 -21.89 9.10
N ASP A 7 3.80 -22.37 9.56
CA ASP A 7 2.67 -22.61 8.68
C ASP A 7 2.40 -21.28 7.96
N ALA A 8 2.47 -21.31 6.62
CA ALA A 8 2.20 -20.15 5.81
C ALA A 8 0.73 -19.77 6.03
N GLN A 9 0.50 -18.76 6.85
CA GLN A 9 -0.85 -18.24 7.09
C GLN A 9 -1.40 -17.73 5.76
N SER A 10 -2.53 -18.29 5.32
CA SER A 10 -3.21 -17.80 4.12
C SER A 10 -3.64 -16.35 4.34
N LEU A 11 -3.11 -15.44 3.51
CA LEU A 11 -3.44 -14.02 3.56
C LEU A 11 -4.56 -13.71 2.57
N PHE A 12 -5.53 -12.91 2.99
CA PHE A 12 -6.55 -12.39 2.09
C PHE A 12 -6.02 -11.16 1.34
N PRO A 13 -5.88 -11.22 -0.01
CA PRO A 13 -5.38 -10.10 -0.80
C PRO A 13 -6.46 -9.03 -0.99
N LEU A 14 -6.12 -7.78 -0.63
CA LEU A 14 -7.04 -6.66 -0.81
C LEU A 14 -6.28 -5.34 -1.06
N PHE A 15 -6.95 -4.38 -1.70
CA PHE A 15 -6.50 -3.00 -1.84
C PHE A 15 -7.38 -2.07 -1.00
N LEU A 16 -6.80 -1.39 -0.02
CA LEU A 16 -7.52 -0.47 0.87
C LEU A 16 -7.66 0.92 0.24
N LYS A 17 -8.87 1.47 0.27
CA LYS A 17 -9.12 2.88 -0.04
C LYS A 17 -8.86 3.73 1.20
N LEU A 18 -7.75 4.47 1.21
CA LEU A 18 -7.33 5.29 2.35
C LEU A 18 -7.60 6.79 2.16
N SER A 19 -8.10 7.22 1.00
CA SER A 19 -8.39 8.64 0.73
C SER A 19 -9.31 9.23 1.80
N GLY A 20 -8.82 10.28 2.49
CA GLY A 20 -9.51 10.94 3.58
C GLY A 20 -9.59 10.16 4.91
N ARG A 21 -9.14 8.90 4.96
CA ARG A 21 -9.18 8.07 6.17
C ARG A 21 -7.99 8.40 7.09
N ALA A 22 -8.26 8.43 8.38
CA ALA A 22 -7.21 8.67 9.38
C ALA A 22 -6.36 7.42 9.58
N CYS A 23 -5.03 7.58 9.47
CA CYS A 23 -4.04 6.55 9.73
C CYS A 23 -3.04 7.07 10.77
N LEU A 24 -2.67 6.20 11.72
CA LEU A 24 -1.70 6.53 12.78
C LEU A 24 -0.36 5.84 12.48
N VAL A 25 0.73 6.58 12.65
CA VAL A 25 2.08 6.00 12.66
C VAL A 25 2.72 6.34 14.02
N VAL A 26 3.19 5.32 14.73
CA VAL A 26 3.93 5.47 15.98
C VAL A 26 5.40 5.20 15.69
N GLY A 27 6.22 6.23 15.82
CA GLY A 27 7.60 6.27 15.34
C GLY A 27 7.74 7.18 14.11
N ALA A 28 8.90 7.84 13.98
CA ALA A 28 9.15 8.83 12.93
C ALA A 28 10.61 8.82 12.44
N GLY A 29 11.30 7.69 12.56
CA GLY A 29 12.64 7.45 12.02
C GLY A 29 12.59 6.92 10.59
N ALA A 30 13.76 6.57 10.04
CA ALA A 30 13.94 6.07 8.67
C ALA A 30 13.02 4.88 8.31
N ILE A 31 12.73 4.00 9.27
CA ILE A 31 11.81 2.86 9.05
C ILE A 31 10.36 3.32 8.85
N ALA A 32 9.96 4.44 9.49
CA ALA A 32 8.61 5.01 9.36
C ALA A 32 8.41 5.77 8.04
N GLU A 33 9.47 6.36 7.48
CA GLU A 33 9.39 7.22 6.29
C GLU A 33 8.66 6.55 5.10
N PRO A 34 9.07 5.37 4.60
CA PRO A 34 8.40 4.74 3.47
C PRO A 34 6.96 4.33 3.78
N LYS A 35 6.61 4.10 5.04
CA LYS A 35 5.25 3.79 5.48
C LYS A 35 4.38 5.05 5.44
N ILE A 36 4.89 6.15 5.96
CA ILE A 36 4.23 7.46 5.92
C ILE A 36 4.01 7.90 4.47
N GLU A 37 5.04 7.78 3.62
CA GLU A 37 4.96 8.14 2.20
C GLU A 37 3.88 7.32 1.48
N GLY A 38 3.86 5.99 1.68
CA GLY A 38 2.84 5.12 1.10
C GLY A 38 1.42 5.49 1.50
N LEU A 39 1.21 5.88 2.75
CA LEU A 39 -0.07 6.38 3.24
C LEU A 39 -0.45 7.72 2.60
N LEU A 40 0.51 8.65 2.49
CA LEU A 40 0.29 9.96 1.85
C LEU A 40 -0.06 9.82 0.36
N VAL A 41 0.64 8.95 -0.38
CA VAL A 41 0.35 8.66 -1.79
C VAL A 41 -1.05 8.06 -1.95
N SER A 42 -1.53 7.32 -0.94
CA SER A 42 -2.88 6.74 -0.93
C SER A 42 -3.97 7.72 -0.46
N GLY A 43 -3.62 9.00 -0.22
CA GLY A 43 -4.55 10.04 0.18
C GLY A 43 -5.00 9.97 1.64
N ALA A 44 -4.31 9.23 2.50
CA ALA A 44 -4.64 9.12 3.90
C ALA A 44 -4.38 10.42 4.68
N LYS A 45 -5.18 10.68 5.71
CA LYS A 45 -4.90 11.70 6.74
C LYS A 45 -3.97 11.11 7.79
N VAL A 46 -2.66 11.37 7.65
CA VAL A 46 -1.64 10.74 8.47
C VAL A 46 -1.38 11.54 9.74
N ARG A 47 -1.49 10.86 10.89
CA ARG A 47 -1.03 11.33 12.19
C ARG A 47 0.22 10.56 12.59
N VAL A 48 1.25 11.26 13.04
CA VAL A 48 2.51 10.66 13.50
C VAL A 48 2.69 11.00 14.97
N VAL A 49 3.08 10.03 15.78
CA VAL A 49 3.38 10.21 17.20
C VAL A 49 4.79 9.69 17.47
N ALA A 50 5.71 10.59 17.80
CA ALA A 50 7.09 10.28 18.17
C ALA A 50 7.73 11.47 18.88
N PRO A 51 8.61 11.26 19.88
CA PRO A 51 9.33 12.34 20.56
C PRO A 51 10.31 13.08 19.63
N ARG A 52 10.91 12.34 18.69
CA ARG A 52 11.85 12.85 17.68
C ARG A 52 11.43 12.32 16.31
N ALA A 53 11.80 13.03 15.25
CA ALA A 53 11.52 12.66 13.88
C ALA A 53 12.78 12.86 13.01
N SER A 54 12.84 12.16 11.88
CA SER A 54 13.82 12.42 10.85
C SER A 54 13.53 13.75 10.12
N SER A 55 14.52 14.30 9.45
CA SER A 55 14.38 15.54 8.67
C SER A 55 13.29 15.46 7.59
N ILE A 56 13.07 14.27 7.02
CA ILE A 56 12.02 14.03 6.02
C ILE A 56 10.63 14.15 6.66
N VAL A 57 10.42 13.49 7.80
CA VAL A 57 9.15 13.54 8.53
C VAL A 57 8.86 14.95 9.06
N GLU A 58 9.89 15.66 9.55
CA GLU A 58 9.77 17.07 9.95
C GLU A 58 9.35 17.98 8.78
N ARG A 59 9.94 17.76 7.60
CA ARG A 59 9.57 18.48 6.37
C ARG A 59 8.11 18.26 6.00
N TRP A 60 7.61 17.00 6.07
CA TRP A 60 6.20 16.71 5.82
C TRP A 60 5.27 17.38 6.85
N ALA A 61 5.69 17.44 8.12
CA ALA A 61 4.93 18.12 9.16
C ALA A 61 4.88 19.64 8.94
N ARG A 62 6.02 20.27 8.60
CA ARG A 62 6.09 21.71 8.25
C ARG A 62 5.23 22.03 7.03
N ALA A 63 5.23 21.15 6.02
CA ALA A 63 4.39 21.26 4.84
C ALA A 63 2.90 20.91 5.08
N LYS A 64 2.48 20.67 6.34
CA LYS A 64 1.11 20.29 6.75
C LYS A 64 0.58 19.02 6.05
N ARG A 65 1.48 18.19 5.51
CA ARG A 65 1.10 16.90 4.87
C ARG A 65 0.74 15.85 5.89
N ILE A 66 1.27 15.96 7.13
CA ILE A 66 0.99 15.09 8.26
C ILE A 66 0.75 15.93 9.52
N VAL A 67 0.09 15.33 10.52
CA VAL A 67 0.00 15.93 11.85
C VAL A 67 1.00 15.18 12.75
N TRP A 68 2.11 15.81 13.11
CA TRP A 68 3.10 15.24 14.01
C TRP A 68 2.89 15.72 15.44
N ARG A 69 2.73 14.76 16.37
CA ARG A 69 2.66 14.99 17.81
C ARG A 69 4.01 14.64 18.43
N ARG A 70 4.78 15.64 18.82
CA ARG A 70 6.14 15.51 19.36
C ARG A 70 6.13 15.04 20.82
N ARG A 71 5.72 13.78 21.03
CA ARG A 71 5.66 13.13 22.34
C ARG A 71 5.59 11.60 22.20
N VAL A 72 5.67 10.90 23.34
CA VAL A 72 5.43 9.46 23.40
C VAL A 72 3.96 9.10 23.11
N TYR A 73 3.76 7.90 22.60
CA TYR A 73 2.46 7.33 22.28
C TYR A 73 1.56 7.19 23.54
N ARG A 74 0.29 7.46 23.35
CA ARG A 74 -0.78 7.24 24.32
C ARG A 74 -1.94 6.51 23.63
N GLU A 75 -2.69 5.66 24.37
CA GLU A 75 -3.81 4.87 23.79
C GLU A 75 -4.84 5.73 23.06
N LYS A 76 -5.14 6.91 23.59
CA LYS A 76 -6.04 7.87 22.94
C LYS A 76 -5.64 8.30 21.53
N ASP A 77 -4.40 8.06 21.11
CA ASP A 77 -3.95 8.37 19.76
C ASP A 77 -4.58 7.45 18.71
N LEU A 78 -5.06 6.28 19.09
CA LEU A 78 -5.78 5.35 18.22
C LEU A 78 -7.16 5.87 17.80
N ARG A 79 -7.77 6.79 18.57
CA ARG A 79 -9.15 7.24 18.31
C ARG A 79 -9.33 7.71 16.86
N GLY A 80 -10.33 7.11 16.19
CA GLY A 80 -10.73 7.42 14.82
C GLY A 80 -9.71 6.98 13.73
N ALA A 81 -8.66 6.24 14.08
CA ALA A 81 -7.77 5.65 13.09
C ALA A 81 -8.40 4.40 12.47
N LEU A 82 -8.26 4.24 11.15
CA LEU A 82 -8.59 3.00 10.45
C LEU A 82 -7.53 1.94 10.67
N LEU A 83 -6.26 2.38 10.66
CA LEU A 83 -5.12 1.51 10.91
C LEU A 83 -4.03 2.24 11.67
N VAL A 84 -3.17 1.46 12.34
CA VAL A 84 -1.96 1.94 13.00
C VAL A 84 -0.74 1.16 12.53
N ILE A 85 0.37 1.89 12.33
CA ILE A 85 1.69 1.33 12.04
C ILE A 85 2.59 1.63 13.22
N ALA A 86 3.11 0.60 13.88
CA ALA A 86 4.10 0.71 14.92
C ALA A 86 5.50 0.53 14.34
N ALA A 87 6.20 1.64 14.09
CA ALA A 87 7.55 1.70 13.49
C ALA A 87 8.56 2.23 14.52
N THR A 88 8.65 1.53 15.65
CA THR A 88 9.57 1.83 16.76
C THR A 88 10.53 0.68 17.00
N SER A 89 11.59 0.90 17.75
CA SER A 89 12.52 -0.18 18.16
C SER A 89 12.02 -1.02 19.34
N SER A 90 10.93 -0.61 20.02
CA SER A 90 10.44 -1.26 21.25
C SER A 90 9.40 -2.32 20.96
N LYS A 91 9.78 -3.60 21.02
CA LYS A 91 8.85 -4.75 20.91
C LYS A 91 7.76 -4.72 21.98
N LYS A 92 8.09 -4.27 23.22
CA LYS A 92 7.09 -4.08 24.29
C LYS A 92 6.02 -3.05 23.91
N LEU A 93 6.42 -1.96 23.22
CA LEU A 93 5.48 -0.96 22.72
C LEU A 93 4.65 -1.52 21.55
N HIS A 94 5.23 -2.30 20.66
CA HIS A 94 4.52 -2.99 19.58
C HIS A 94 3.38 -3.87 20.13
N ALA A 95 3.68 -4.77 21.07
CA ALA A 95 2.69 -5.63 21.71
C ALA A 95 1.57 -4.82 22.40
N ARG A 96 1.93 -3.69 23.05
CA ARG A 96 0.95 -2.80 23.67
C ARG A 96 0.03 -2.17 22.63
N ILE A 97 0.59 -1.57 21.58
CA ILE A 97 -0.19 -0.94 20.50
C ILE A 97 -1.11 -1.97 19.85
N PHE A 98 -0.61 -3.15 19.52
CA PHE A 98 -1.38 -4.22 18.88
C PHE A 98 -2.59 -4.63 19.74
N ARG A 99 -2.40 -4.92 21.04
CA ARG A 99 -3.51 -5.27 21.91
C ARG A 99 -4.56 -4.15 22.02
N GLN A 100 -4.10 -2.89 22.09
CA GLN A 100 -4.99 -1.73 22.17
C GLN A 100 -5.75 -1.50 20.86
N ALA A 101 -5.07 -1.63 19.71
CA ALA A 101 -5.66 -1.51 18.38
C ALA A 101 -6.75 -2.58 18.16
N ARG A 102 -6.47 -3.85 18.50
CA ARG A 102 -7.45 -4.94 18.38
C ARG A 102 -8.70 -4.72 19.21
N ARG A 103 -8.58 -4.21 20.44
CA ARG A 103 -9.75 -3.85 21.28
C ARG A 103 -10.62 -2.77 20.63
N CYS A 104 -10.02 -1.92 19.82
CA CYS A 104 -10.72 -0.83 19.13
C CYS A 104 -11.16 -1.17 17.70
N GLY A 105 -10.96 -2.41 17.23
CA GLY A 105 -11.24 -2.80 15.84
C GLY A 105 -10.34 -2.11 14.80
N ILE A 106 -9.13 -1.69 15.19
CA ILE A 106 -8.17 -0.95 14.36
C ILE A 106 -7.11 -1.93 13.84
N LEU A 107 -6.90 -1.97 12.52
CA LEU A 107 -5.86 -2.80 11.92
C LEU A 107 -4.46 -2.33 12.35
N CYS A 108 -3.62 -3.26 12.78
CA CYS A 108 -2.27 -2.98 13.26
C CYS A 108 -1.21 -3.67 12.40
N ASN A 109 -0.13 -2.93 12.10
CA ASN A 109 1.11 -3.50 11.60
C ASN A 109 2.27 -3.03 12.47
N ALA A 110 2.91 -3.95 13.17
CA ALA A 110 4.15 -3.70 13.89
C ALA A 110 5.34 -4.11 13.00
N VAL A 111 6.17 -3.15 12.64
CA VAL A 111 7.26 -3.38 11.68
C VAL A 111 8.28 -4.35 12.27
N ASP A 112 8.67 -5.35 11.47
CA ASP A 112 9.57 -6.46 11.84
C ASP A 112 9.12 -7.25 13.08
N ASP A 113 7.78 -7.36 13.26
CA ASP A 113 7.16 -8.04 14.39
C ASP A 113 5.89 -8.80 13.97
N PRO A 114 6.01 -9.89 13.19
CA PRO A 114 4.88 -10.62 12.58
C PRO A 114 3.76 -11.02 13.55
N PRO A 115 4.04 -11.46 14.80
CA PRO A 115 2.97 -11.81 15.75
C PRO A 115 2.04 -10.63 16.12
N HIS A 116 2.47 -9.39 15.86
CA HIS A 116 1.73 -8.17 16.15
C HIS A 116 1.28 -7.44 14.87
N CYS A 117 0.94 -8.23 13.83
CA CYS A 117 0.47 -7.71 12.54
C CYS A 117 -0.86 -8.32 12.15
N ASP A 118 -1.87 -7.50 11.83
CA ASP A 118 -3.12 -7.91 11.18
C ASP A 118 -2.98 -7.92 9.66
N PHE A 119 -1.99 -7.22 9.11
CA PHE A 119 -1.71 -7.14 7.67
C PHE A 119 -0.21 -6.96 7.40
N TYR A 120 0.21 -7.33 6.19
CA TYR A 120 1.59 -7.15 5.73
C TYR A 120 1.67 -6.11 4.62
N TYR A 121 2.83 -5.43 4.52
CA TYR A 121 3.15 -4.56 3.41
C TYR A 121 3.69 -5.41 2.25
N PRO A 122 3.00 -5.44 1.10
CA PRO A 122 3.52 -6.10 -0.10
C PRO A 122 4.64 -5.28 -0.74
N ALA A 123 5.44 -5.92 -1.59
CA ALA A 123 6.23 -5.20 -2.57
C ALA A 123 5.30 -4.73 -3.70
N VAL A 124 5.35 -3.44 -4.09
CA VAL A 124 4.35 -2.85 -5.00
C VAL A 124 5.02 -2.25 -6.23
N VAL A 125 4.54 -2.62 -7.42
CA VAL A 125 4.74 -1.88 -8.67
C VAL A 125 3.57 -0.91 -8.83
N ARG A 126 3.86 0.38 -9.07
CA ARG A 126 2.83 1.41 -9.21
C ARG A 126 3.04 2.23 -10.48
N ARG A 127 1.99 2.33 -11.30
CA ARG A 127 1.92 3.15 -12.52
C ARG A 127 0.57 3.89 -12.52
N GLY A 128 0.49 5.00 -11.80
CA GLY A 128 -0.78 5.68 -11.55
C GLY A 128 -1.79 4.77 -10.84
N ALA A 129 -2.97 4.58 -11.45
CA ALA A 129 -4.01 3.69 -10.92
C ALA A 129 -3.72 2.20 -11.13
N PHE A 130 -2.79 1.84 -12.04
CA PHE A 130 -2.34 0.46 -12.18
C PHE A 130 -1.39 0.08 -11.05
N GLN A 131 -1.67 -1.03 -10.37
CA GLN A 131 -0.84 -1.53 -9.27
C GLN A 131 -0.75 -3.05 -9.31
N ILE A 132 0.46 -3.56 -9.00
CA ILE A 132 0.71 -4.98 -8.73
C ILE A 132 1.26 -5.08 -7.33
N ALA A 133 0.61 -5.86 -6.47
CA ALA A 133 1.08 -6.14 -5.11
C ALA A 133 1.57 -7.59 -5.03
N ILE A 134 2.79 -7.78 -4.48
CA ILE A 134 3.46 -9.07 -4.40
C ILE A 134 3.66 -9.40 -2.93
N SER A 135 3.11 -10.52 -2.49
CA SER A 135 3.30 -11.04 -1.14
C SER A 135 3.92 -12.44 -1.20
N THR A 136 4.80 -12.73 -0.26
CA THR A 136 5.33 -14.07 0.00
C THR A 136 4.89 -14.58 1.38
N GLY A 137 3.80 -14.03 1.92
CA GLY A 137 3.33 -14.36 3.28
C GLY A 137 4.34 -14.01 4.38
N GLY A 138 5.29 -13.12 4.12
CA GLY A 138 6.39 -12.81 5.04
C GLY A 138 7.55 -13.80 5.02
N LEU A 139 7.48 -14.87 4.19
CA LEU A 139 8.51 -15.92 4.14
C LEU A 139 9.78 -15.46 3.42
N SER A 140 9.65 -14.66 2.36
CA SER A 140 10.80 -14.19 1.58
C SER A 140 10.64 -12.76 1.07
N PRO A 141 10.92 -11.75 1.91
CA PRO A 141 10.91 -10.34 1.48
C PRO A 141 11.88 -10.07 0.31
N ALA A 142 13.03 -10.77 0.28
CA ALA A 142 14.02 -10.65 -0.79
C ALA A 142 13.45 -11.10 -2.15
N LEU A 143 12.73 -12.24 -2.20
CA LEU A 143 12.07 -12.71 -3.42
C LEU A 143 11.01 -11.71 -3.89
N ALA A 144 10.18 -11.21 -2.97
CA ALA A 144 9.17 -10.20 -3.30
C ALA A 144 9.79 -8.93 -3.91
N GLN A 145 10.94 -8.48 -3.40
CA GLN A 145 11.67 -7.34 -3.93
C GLN A 145 12.29 -7.63 -5.31
N GLN A 146 12.85 -8.80 -5.54
CA GLN A 146 13.40 -9.18 -6.87
C GLN A 146 12.28 -9.27 -7.91
N LEU A 147 11.14 -9.88 -7.56
CA LEU A 147 9.97 -9.93 -8.43
C LEU A 147 9.44 -8.53 -8.73
N ARG A 148 9.38 -7.63 -7.73
CA ARG A 148 9.00 -6.24 -7.96
C ARG A 148 9.91 -5.57 -8.98
N LYS A 149 11.24 -5.67 -8.84
CA LYS A 149 12.21 -5.09 -9.78
C LYS A 149 12.04 -5.66 -11.21
N ARG A 150 11.77 -6.96 -11.34
CA ARG A 150 11.48 -7.59 -12.64
C ARG A 150 10.20 -7.03 -13.24
N LEU A 151 9.11 -7.01 -12.47
CA LEU A 151 7.81 -6.51 -12.93
C LEU A 151 7.81 -5.00 -13.19
N GLU A 152 8.63 -4.21 -12.49
CA GLU A 152 8.80 -2.78 -12.80
C GLU A 152 9.40 -2.53 -14.19
N ARG A 153 10.29 -3.41 -14.66
CA ARG A 153 10.83 -3.37 -16.04
C ARG A 153 9.81 -3.90 -17.04
N GLU A 154 8.97 -4.81 -16.59
CA GLU A 154 7.94 -5.42 -17.43
C GLU A 154 6.72 -4.52 -17.62
N PHE A 155 6.30 -3.83 -16.58
CA PHE A 155 5.12 -2.95 -16.59
C PHE A 155 5.59 -1.50 -16.53
N GLY A 156 5.79 -0.89 -17.69
CA GLY A 156 6.28 0.48 -17.85
C GLY A 156 5.20 1.55 -17.53
N PRO A 157 5.56 2.84 -17.68
CA PRO A 157 4.66 3.97 -17.40
C PRO A 157 3.37 3.98 -18.24
N GLU A 158 3.41 3.39 -19.43
CA GLU A 158 2.31 3.29 -20.39
C GLU A 158 1.07 2.60 -19.80
N TYR A 159 1.26 1.67 -18.86
CA TYR A 159 0.13 0.99 -18.19
C TYR A 159 -0.74 1.96 -17.41
N GLY A 160 -0.15 2.97 -16.77
CA GLY A 160 -0.90 4.03 -16.10
C GLY A 160 -1.74 4.84 -17.07
N ALA A 161 -1.18 5.20 -18.23
CA ALA A 161 -1.88 5.93 -19.27
C ALA A 161 -3.07 5.12 -19.84
N TRP A 162 -2.87 3.82 -20.10
CA TRP A 162 -3.94 2.95 -20.60
C TRP A 162 -5.07 2.76 -19.61
N VAL A 163 -4.77 2.53 -18.33
CA VAL A 163 -5.83 2.43 -17.30
C VAL A 163 -6.63 3.72 -17.25
N ALA A 164 -5.99 4.88 -17.32
CA ALA A 164 -6.67 6.17 -17.37
C ALA A 164 -7.53 6.33 -18.63
N GLN A 165 -7.04 5.89 -19.80
CA GLN A 165 -7.78 5.92 -21.06
C GLN A 165 -9.00 5.01 -21.03
N LEU A 166 -8.84 3.76 -20.56
CA LEU A 166 -9.95 2.81 -20.43
C LEU A 166 -10.98 3.28 -19.40
N GLY A 167 -10.54 3.93 -18.32
CA GLY A 167 -11.43 4.58 -17.35
C GLY A 167 -12.32 5.65 -18.01
N ARG A 168 -11.71 6.58 -18.75
CA ARG A 168 -12.45 7.61 -19.50
C ARG A 168 -13.41 6.99 -20.53
N ALA A 169 -13.02 5.93 -21.21
CA ALA A 169 -13.90 5.21 -22.14
C ALA A 169 -15.09 4.58 -21.42
N ARG A 170 -14.85 3.93 -20.27
CA ARG A 170 -15.90 3.37 -19.41
C ARG A 170 -16.91 4.43 -18.99
N ASP A 171 -16.45 5.61 -18.57
CA ASP A 171 -17.33 6.69 -18.13
C ASP A 171 -18.16 7.25 -19.30
N ARG A 172 -17.57 7.37 -20.50
CA ARG A 172 -18.29 7.76 -21.71
C ARG A 172 -19.37 6.74 -22.11
N LEU A 173 -19.03 5.43 -22.05
CA LEU A 173 -19.99 4.36 -22.37
C LEU A 173 -21.13 4.27 -21.35
N ARG A 174 -20.88 4.64 -20.09
CA ARG A 174 -21.95 4.71 -19.06
C ARG A 174 -22.97 5.81 -19.34
N LYS A 175 -22.55 6.91 -19.98
CA LYS A 175 -23.43 8.02 -20.37
C LYS A 175 -24.24 7.71 -21.64
N LYS A 176 -23.83 6.72 -22.44
CA LYS A 176 -24.58 6.25 -23.60
C LYS A 176 -25.60 5.19 -23.15
N ASN A 177 -26.80 5.25 -23.67
CA ASN A 177 -27.90 4.32 -23.34
C ASN A 177 -27.69 2.90 -23.94
N LEU A 178 -26.48 2.36 -23.74
CA LEU A 178 -26.11 1.01 -24.16
C LEU A 178 -26.47 0.02 -23.06
N ASN A 179 -26.91 -1.20 -23.43
CA ASN A 179 -27.13 -2.27 -22.49
C ASN A 179 -25.80 -2.67 -21.78
N ALA A 180 -25.88 -3.39 -20.65
CA ALA A 180 -24.74 -3.76 -19.85
C ALA A 180 -23.74 -4.68 -20.59
N GLU A 181 -24.27 -5.57 -21.42
CA GLU A 181 -23.50 -6.55 -22.19
C GLU A 181 -22.66 -5.89 -23.27
N SER A 182 -23.25 -5.06 -24.13
CA SER A 182 -22.51 -4.31 -25.16
C SER A 182 -21.44 -3.40 -24.59
N ARG A 183 -21.68 -2.78 -23.41
CA ARG A 183 -20.66 -2.01 -22.70
C ARG A 183 -19.49 -2.88 -22.26
N ARG A 184 -19.79 -4.05 -21.70
CA ARG A 184 -18.78 -5.03 -21.24
C ARG A 184 -17.92 -5.50 -22.41
N GLU A 185 -18.53 -5.95 -23.50
CA GLU A 185 -17.82 -6.41 -24.71
C GLU A 185 -16.90 -5.34 -25.27
N THR A 186 -17.41 -4.11 -25.42
CA THR A 186 -16.62 -2.98 -25.92
C THR A 186 -15.39 -2.73 -25.04
N LEU A 187 -15.55 -2.72 -23.72
CA LEU A 187 -14.43 -2.51 -22.78
C LEU A 187 -13.43 -3.66 -22.81
N HIS A 188 -13.89 -4.92 -22.92
CA HIS A 188 -13.02 -6.08 -23.06
C HIS A 188 -12.20 -6.02 -24.35
N ARG A 189 -12.81 -5.66 -25.48
CA ARG A 189 -12.12 -5.50 -26.77
C ARG A 189 -11.05 -4.40 -26.72
N MET A 190 -11.38 -3.25 -26.10
CA MET A 190 -10.42 -2.17 -25.90
C MET A 190 -9.26 -2.60 -25.00
N ALA A 191 -9.52 -3.34 -23.92
CA ALA A 191 -8.50 -3.85 -23.02
C ALA A 191 -7.59 -4.87 -23.73
N ALA A 192 -8.16 -5.81 -24.48
CA ALA A 192 -7.41 -6.78 -25.29
C ALA A 192 -6.50 -6.08 -26.32
N GLY A 193 -6.99 -5.04 -27.00
CA GLY A 193 -6.20 -4.24 -27.94
C GLY A 193 -5.06 -3.51 -27.26
N ALA A 194 -5.25 -3.00 -26.04
CA ALA A 194 -4.17 -2.41 -25.26
C ALA A 194 -3.10 -3.45 -24.91
N VAL A 195 -3.47 -4.63 -24.42
CA VAL A 195 -2.54 -5.72 -24.09
C VAL A 195 -1.79 -6.21 -25.34
N ALA A 196 -2.44 -6.37 -26.49
CA ALA A 196 -1.82 -6.81 -27.73
C ALA A 196 -0.73 -5.82 -28.25
N LYS A 197 -0.93 -4.51 -28.09
CA LYS A 197 0.08 -3.49 -28.43
C LYS A 197 1.36 -3.63 -27.63
N ILE A 198 1.27 -4.08 -26.39
CA ILE A 198 2.42 -4.33 -25.50
C ILE A 198 3.30 -5.42 -26.06
N SER A 199 2.70 -6.54 -26.45
CA SER A 199 3.44 -7.70 -26.98
C SER A 199 4.24 -7.33 -28.23
N ARG A 200 3.70 -6.47 -29.11
CA ARG A 200 4.38 -6.02 -30.32
C ARG A 200 5.57 -5.08 -30.07
N HIS A 201 5.46 -4.15 -29.12
CA HIS A 201 6.56 -3.23 -28.79
C HIS A 201 7.76 -3.94 -28.16
N ARG A 202 7.56 -5.08 -27.49
CA ARG A 202 8.64 -5.87 -26.87
C ARG A 202 9.42 -6.73 -27.86
N ILE A 203 8.82 -7.13 -28.97
CA ILE A 203 9.47 -7.94 -29.99
C ILE A 203 10.49 -7.07 -30.78
N HIS A 204 10.32 -5.76 -30.80
CA HIS A 204 11.13 -4.80 -31.58
C HIS A 204 12.06 -3.90 -30.75
N ALA A 205 12.15 -4.10 -29.43
CA ALA A 205 13.11 -3.37 -28.58
C ALA A 205 14.49 -4.08 -28.71
N PRO A 206 15.56 -3.41 -29.15
CA PRO A 206 16.91 -3.99 -29.14
C PRO A 206 17.30 -4.30 -27.68
N ARG A 207 18.00 -5.44 -27.51
CA ARG A 207 18.55 -5.93 -26.25
C ARG A 207 19.64 -5.02 -25.71
#